data_2c5d1a4b46dc6cb46ae4fa962e12acca
#
_entry.id   2c5d1a4b46dc6cb46ae4fa962e12acca
#
_cell.length_a   1.000
_cell.length_b   1.000
_cell.length_c   1.000
_cell.angle_alpha   90.00
_cell.angle_beta   90.00
_cell.angle_gamma   90.00
#
_symmetry.space_group_name_H-M   'P 1'
#
loop_
_entity.id
_entity.type
_entity.pdbx_description
1 polymer ?
#
loop_
_entity_poly.entity_id
_entity_poly.type
_entity_poly.pdbx_seq_one_letter_code
_entity_poly.pdbx_strand_id
1 'polypeptide(L)'
;MNNKLAIVGYGKMGRMIDGLSSEYGLNVVTKIDLNDQMSNAQGVDAAIEFSTPDSAVENLLHLAELGVNTVCGTTGWFSHLDRVRAAFESNNTALVYSPNFSIGVNIFFKLLADAARMFEQQPEYGAWAWEIHHDAKKDAPSGTLIKALESMQSSGYARHVDVSSNRAGKVPGTHEIGFDSAADTITLRHTARSREGFARGALQAAKWIVGRKGVHEFSDILFQNQGGK
;
A
#
# COMPACT_ATOMS: atom_id res chain seq x y z
N MET A 1 -23.74 4.25 13.51
CA MET A 1 -23.86 2.87 12.97
C MET A 1 -22.49 2.50 12.43
N ASN A 2 -22.02 1.27 12.66
CA ASN A 2 -20.76 0.82 12.09
C ASN A 2 -21.00 0.41 10.62
N ASN A 3 -20.09 0.84 9.72
CA ASN A 3 -20.16 0.47 8.31
C ASN A 3 -19.94 -1.03 8.13
N LYS A 4 -20.73 -1.65 7.24
CA LYS A 4 -20.64 -3.08 6.90
C LYS A 4 -19.43 -3.32 6.00
N LEU A 5 -18.57 -4.26 6.39
CA LEU A 5 -17.36 -4.62 5.66
C LEU A 5 -17.43 -6.05 5.15
N ALA A 6 -17.07 -6.26 3.88
CA ALA A 6 -16.72 -7.56 3.34
C ALA A 6 -15.20 -7.74 3.31
N ILE A 7 -14.70 -8.93 3.59
CA ILE A 7 -13.30 -9.31 3.39
C ILE A 7 -13.24 -10.38 2.30
N VAL A 8 -12.50 -10.09 1.22
CA VAL A 8 -12.25 -11.00 0.11
C VAL A 8 -10.79 -11.48 0.18
N GLY A 9 -10.60 -12.79 0.35
CA GLY A 9 -9.34 -13.42 0.71
C GLY A 9 -9.13 -13.47 2.23
N TYR A 10 -9.53 -14.59 2.86
CA TYR A 10 -9.48 -14.76 4.31
C TYR A 10 -8.21 -15.49 4.79
N GLY A 11 -7.07 -15.15 4.16
CA GLY A 11 -5.73 -15.60 4.54
C GLY A 11 -5.14 -14.85 5.75
N LYS A 12 -3.82 -14.74 5.82
CA LYS A 12 -3.12 -14.04 6.93
C LYS A 12 -3.53 -12.57 7.06
N MET A 13 -3.66 -11.87 5.92
CA MET A 13 -4.06 -10.45 5.92
C MET A 13 -5.54 -10.28 6.25
N GLY A 14 -6.43 -11.06 5.64
CA GLY A 14 -7.86 -11.01 5.91
C GLY A 14 -8.20 -11.24 7.39
N ARG A 15 -7.57 -12.21 8.04
CA ARG A 15 -7.73 -12.44 9.49
C ARG A 15 -7.23 -11.30 10.36
N MET A 16 -6.13 -10.66 9.96
CA MET A 16 -5.60 -9.50 10.68
C MET A 16 -6.51 -8.28 10.54
N ILE A 17 -7.06 -8.05 9.35
CA ILE A 17 -8.03 -6.98 9.06
C ILE A 17 -9.30 -7.20 9.89
N ASP A 18 -9.82 -8.43 9.91
CA ASP A 18 -10.98 -8.82 10.72
C ASP A 18 -10.78 -8.47 12.20
N GLY A 19 -9.64 -8.89 12.76
CA GLY A 19 -9.32 -8.64 14.18
C GLY A 19 -9.20 -7.17 14.58
N LEU A 20 -8.88 -6.29 13.61
CA LEU A 20 -8.68 -4.86 13.84
C LEU A 20 -9.86 -3.99 13.37
N SER A 21 -10.82 -4.54 12.64
CA SER A 21 -11.89 -3.79 11.97
C SER A 21 -12.73 -2.95 12.93
N SER A 22 -13.03 -3.46 14.12
CA SER A 22 -13.83 -2.76 15.13
C SER A 22 -13.19 -1.47 15.64
N GLU A 23 -11.83 -1.39 15.68
CA GLU A 23 -11.11 -0.18 16.05
C GLU A 23 -11.35 0.97 15.06
N TYR A 24 -11.75 0.65 13.82
CA TYR A 24 -12.05 1.63 12.76
C TYR A 24 -13.55 1.92 12.59
N GLY A 25 -14.41 1.32 13.43
CA GLY A 25 -15.85 1.43 13.31
C GLY A 25 -16.41 0.67 12.11
N LEU A 26 -15.72 -0.40 11.68
CA LEU A 26 -16.12 -1.30 10.61
C LEU A 26 -16.62 -2.63 11.21
N ASN A 27 -17.74 -3.13 10.71
CA ASN A 27 -18.33 -4.40 11.12
C ASN A 27 -18.18 -5.43 9.98
N VAL A 28 -17.35 -6.43 10.16
CA VAL A 28 -17.21 -7.52 9.18
C VAL A 28 -18.46 -8.38 9.19
N VAL A 29 -19.25 -8.29 8.12
CA VAL A 29 -20.51 -9.02 7.97
C VAL A 29 -20.38 -10.24 7.06
N THR A 30 -19.35 -10.27 6.19
CA THR A 30 -19.07 -11.42 5.33
C THR A 30 -17.58 -11.58 5.07
N LYS A 31 -17.18 -12.82 4.88
CA LYS A 31 -15.83 -13.27 4.56
C LYS A 31 -15.93 -14.18 3.35
N ILE A 32 -15.20 -13.86 2.31
CA ILE A 32 -15.26 -14.54 1.01
C ILE A 32 -13.89 -15.14 0.73
N ASP A 33 -13.81 -16.43 0.56
CA ASP A 33 -12.62 -17.19 0.21
C ASP A 33 -12.88 -18.08 -1.01
N LEU A 34 -11.95 -18.91 -1.42
CA LEU A 34 -11.87 -19.63 -2.69
C LEU A 34 -13.15 -20.29 -3.21
N ASN A 35 -14.05 -20.75 -2.32
CA ASN A 35 -15.28 -21.44 -2.71
C ASN A 35 -16.56 -20.65 -2.44
N ASP A 36 -16.43 -19.41 -2.01
CA ASP A 36 -17.57 -18.57 -1.67
C ASP A 36 -18.05 -17.76 -2.89
N GLN A 37 -19.34 -17.42 -2.89
CA GLN A 37 -19.90 -16.59 -3.95
C GLN A 37 -19.63 -15.10 -3.66
N MET A 38 -19.14 -14.38 -4.66
CA MET A 38 -18.88 -12.94 -4.56
C MET A 38 -20.17 -12.13 -4.27
N SER A 39 -21.34 -12.64 -4.69
CA SER A 39 -22.64 -12.06 -4.37
C SER A 39 -22.92 -11.90 -2.86
N ASN A 40 -22.19 -12.63 -2.00
CA ASN A 40 -22.27 -12.45 -0.55
C ASN A 40 -21.78 -11.07 -0.10
N ALA A 41 -21.05 -10.33 -0.93
CA ALA A 41 -20.66 -8.95 -0.68
C ALA A 41 -21.76 -7.92 -1.03
N GLN A 42 -22.90 -8.33 -1.56
CA GLN A 42 -23.95 -7.39 -1.95
C GLN A 42 -24.50 -6.63 -0.73
N GLY A 43 -24.61 -5.30 -0.85
CA GLY A 43 -25.19 -4.44 0.19
C GLY A 43 -24.26 -4.15 1.37
N VAL A 44 -22.96 -4.41 1.25
CA VAL A 44 -21.95 -3.88 2.19
C VAL A 44 -21.55 -2.45 1.81
N ASP A 45 -21.06 -1.68 2.77
CA ASP A 45 -20.60 -0.31 2.55
C ASP A 45 -19.20 -0.25 1.93
N ALA A 46 -18.36 -1.25 2.20
CA ALA A 46 -17.04 -1.42 1.61
C ALA A 46 -16.60 -2.89 1.59
N ALA A 47 -15.67 -3.23 0.68
CA ALA A 47 -14.95 -4.48 0.67
C ALA A 47 -13.43 -4.23 0.78
N ILE A 48 -12.70 -5.15 1.43
CA ILE A 48 -11.23 -5.18 1.38
C ILE A 48 -10.82 -6.50 0.71
N GLU A 49 -10.07 -6.38 -0.40
CA GLU A 49 -9.59 -7.48 -1.21
C GLU A 49 -8.11 -7.71 -0.97
N PHE A 50 -7.76 -8.88 -0.43
CA PHE A 50 -6.39 -9.40 -0.24
C PHE A 50 -6.35 -10.89 -0.58
N SER A 51 -6.40 -11.21 -1.86
CA SER A 51 -6.39 -12.58 -2.36
C SER A 51 -5.07 -12.95 -3.05
N THR A 52 -5.13 -13.32 -4.32
CA THR A 52 -3.98 -13.66 -5.16
C THR A 52 -3.96 -12.81 -6.43
N PRO A 53 -2.79 -12.60 -7.06
CA PRO A 53 -2.70 -11.86 -8.33
C PRO A 53 -3.65 -12.40 -9.41
N ASP A 54 -3.79 -13.74 -9.49
CA ASP A 54 -4.59 -14.42 -10.52
C ASP A 54 -6.10 -14.20 -10.34
N SER A 55 -6.57 -14.02 -9.10
CA SER A 55 -8.00 -13.83 -8.80
C SER A 55 -8.40 -12.35 -8.62
N ALA A 56 -7.45 -11.46 -8.37
CA ALA A 56 -7.74 -10.08 -8.02
C ALA A 56 -8.57 -9.34 -9.06
N VAL A 57 -8.24 -9.47 -10.35
CA VAL A 57 -8.95 -8.76 -11.42
C VAL A 57 -10.41 -9.15 -11.47
N GLU A 58 -10.71 -10.45 -11.49
CA GLU A 58 -12.09 -10.93 -11.55
C GLU A 58 -12.87 -10.61 -10.26
N ASN A 59 -12.23 -10.69 -9.09
CA ASN A 59 -12.82 -10.23 -7.83
C ASN A 59 -13.21 -8.75 -7.90
N LEU A 60 -12.31 -7.90 -8.40
CA LEU A 60 -12.53 -6.45 -8.50
C LEU A 60 -13.67 -6.13 -9.49
N LEU A 61 -13.74 -6.82 -10.63
CA LEU A 61 -14.80 -6.63 -11.61
C LEU A 61 -16.17 -7.01 -11.02
N HIS A 62 -16.28 -8.16 -10.35
CA HIS A 62 -17.52 -8.57 -9.68
C HIS A 62 -17.93 -7.60 -8.57
N LEU A 63 -16.98 -7.10 -7.76
CA LEU A 63 -17.30 -6.12 -6.71
C LEU A 63 -17.79 -4.79 -7.31
N ALA A 64 -17.23 -4.36 -8.43
CA ALA A 64 -17.70 -3.18 -9.16
C ALA A 64 -19.13 -3.39 -9.69
N GLU A 65 -19.44 -4.55 -10.30
CA GLU A 65 -20.78 -4.92 -10.78
C GLU A 65 -21.82 -4.98 -9.66
N LEU A 66 -21.42 -5.41 -8.45
CA LEU A 66 -22.26 -5.43 -7.26
C LEU A 66 -22.46 -4.03 -6.65
N GLY A 67 -21.82 -3.00 -7.17
CA GLY A 67 -21.91 -1.64 -6.64
C GLY A 67 -21.13 -1.45 -5.32
N VAL A 68 -20.09 -2.24 -5.04
CA VAL A 68 -19.37 -2.25 -3.77
C VAL A 68 -18.09 -1.43 -3.87
N ASN A 69 -17.95 -0.42 -3.00
CA ASN A 69 -16.70 0.32 -2.86
C ASN A 69 -15.59 -0.59 -2.32
N THR A 70 -14.42 -0.61 -2.98
CA THR A 70 -13.42 -1.64 -2.72
C THR A 70 -12.05 -1.06 -2.44
N VAL A 71 -11.36 -1.65 -1.45
CA VAL A 71 -9.93 -1.43 -1.17
C VAL A 71 -9.18 -2.69 -1.61
N CYS A 72 -8.25 -2.57 -2.54
CA CYS A 72 -7.47 -3.70 -3.04
C CYS A 72 -6.01 -3.61 -2.60
N GLY A 73 -5.58 -4.58 -1.81
CA GLY A 73 -4.19 -4.74 -1.36
C GLY A 73 -3.45 -5.90 -2.04
N THR A 74 -4.11 -6.67 -2.87
CA THR A 74 -3.43 -7.65 -3.73
C THR A 74 -2.57 -6.90 -4.75
N THR A 75 -1.37 -7.41 -5.01
CA THR A 75 -0.42 -6.87 -5.98
C THR A 75 -0.31 -7.78 -7.21
N GLY A 76 0.40 -7.32 -8.26
CA GLY A 76 0.66 -8.14 -9.46
C GLY A 76 -0.43 -8.08 -10.53
N TRP A 77 -1.49 -7.30 -10.36
CA TRP A 77 -2.60 -7.16 -11.32
C TRP A 77 -2.62 -5.79 -12.05
N PHE A 78 -1.71 -4.88 -11.73
CA PHE A 78 -1.74 -3.48 -12.20
C PHE A 78 -1.64 -3.30 -13.71
N SER A 79 -1.18 -4.32 -14.46
CA SER A 79 -1.26 -4.34 -15.93
C SER A 79 -2.71 -4.30 -16.44
N HIS A 80 -3.70 -4.62 -15.60
CA HIS A 80 -5.13 -4.58 -15.90
C HIS A 80 -5.85 -3.37 -15.27
N LEU A 81 -5.09 -2.37 -14.76
CA LEU A 81 -5.66 -1.24 -14.02
C LEU A 81 -6.70 -0.46 -14.84
N ASP A 82 -6.47 -0.25 -16.13
CA ASP A 82 -7.41 0.48 -16.99
C ASP A 82 -8.74 -0.26 -17.14
N ARG A 83 -8.72 -1.60 -17.29
CA ARG A 83 -9.93 -2.43 -17.33
C ARG A 83 -10.72 -2.35 -16.03
N VAL A 84 -10.02 -2.45 -14.90
CA VAL A 84 -10.64 -2.37 -13.56
C VAL A 84 -11.17 -0.97 -13.30
N ARG A 85 -10.42 0.07 -13.65
CA ARG A 85 -10.86 1.47 -13.55
C ARG A 85 -12.16 1.70 -14.28
N ALA A 86 -12.24 1.29 -15.54
CA ALA A 86 -13.44 1.42 -16.35
C ALA A 86 -14.66 0.74 -15.71
N ALA A 87 -14.47 -0.44 -15.08
CA ALA A 87 -15.55 -1.14 -14.38
C ALA A 87 -16.07 -0.36 -13.16
N PHE A 88 -15.17 0.19 -12.32
CA PHE A 88 -15.57 0.97 -11.15
C PHE A 88 -16.25 2.30 -11.55
N GLU A 89 -15.74 2.98 -12.56
CA GLU A 89 -16.30 4.22 -13.08
C GLU A 89 -17.69 4.00 -13.70
N SER A 90 -17.87 2.96 -14.53
CA SER A 90 -19.16 2.64 -15.18
C SER A 90 -20.25 2.24 -14.18
N ASN A 91 -19.87 1.57 -13.07
CA ASN A 91 -20.79 1.20 -11.99
C ASN A 91 -20.92 2.28 -10.91
N ASN A 92 -20.28 3.46 -11.10
CA ASN A 92 -20.37 4.60 -10.19
C ASN A 92 -19.96 4.28 -8.74
N THR A 93 -18.95 3.43 -8.60
CA THR A 93 -18.35 2.98 -7.34
C THR A 93 -16.93 3.49 -7.17
N ALA A 94 -16.30 3.22 -6.02
CA ALA A 94 -14.93 3.62 -5.74
C ALA A 94 -14.00 2.44 -5.57
N LEU A 95 -12.75 2.60 -6.04
CA LEU A 95 -11.63 1.72 -5.77
C LEU A 95 -10.49 2.51 -5.12
N VAL A 96 -9.96 2.01 -4.01
CA VAL A 96 -8.64 2.40 -3.50
C VAL A 96 -7.69 1.23 -3.67
N TYR A 97 -6.59 1.44 -4.36
CA TYR A 97 -5.56 0.43 -4.55
C TYR A 97 -4.19 0.92 -4.09
N SER A 98 -3.30 0.02 -3.75
CA SER A 98 -1.90 0.35 -3.44
C SER A 98 -1.02 -0.89 -3.50
N PRO A 99 0.22 -0.77 -3.96
CA PRO A 99 1.22 -1.82 -3.78
C PRO A 99 1.63 -1.95 -2.30
N ASN A 100 1.34 -0.94 -1.47
CA ASN A 100 1.71 -0.93 -0.06
C ASN A 100 0.78 -0.04 0.77
N PHE A 101 -0.03 -0.63 1.64
CA PHE A 101 -0.95 0.08 2.53
C PHE A 101 -0.33 0.54 3.85
N SER A 102 0.96 0.30 4.11
CA SER A 102 1.60 0.81 5.34
C SER A 102 1.68 2.33 5.31
N ILE A 103 1.01 2.98 6.27
CA ILE A 103 1.07 4.44 6.45
C ILE A 103 2.52 4.89 6.65
N GLY A 104 3.27 4.18 7.51
CA GLY A 104 4.68 4.51 7.77
C GLY A 104 5.56 4.41 6.53
N VAL A 105 5.34 3.41 5.67
CA VAL A 105 6.08 3.27 4.40
C VAL A 105 5.73 4.38 3.42
N ASN A 106 4.46 4.76 3.31
CA ASN A 106 4.05 5.86 2.41
C ASN A 106 4.60 7.21 2.89
N ILE A 107 4.59 7.47 4.21
CA ILE A 107 5.24 8.66 4.79
C ILE A 107 6.75 8.61 4.53
N PHE A 108 7.40 7.46 4.70
CA PHE A 108 8.81 7.29 4.41
C PHE A 108 9.14 7.63 2.94
N PHE A 109 8.35 7.16 1.97
CA PHE A 109 8.53 7.52 0.56
C PHE A 109 8.38 9.03 0.32
N LYS A 110 7.41 9.67 0.96
CA LYS A 110 7.20 11.11 0.84
C LYS A 110 8.39 11.90 1.40
N LEU A 111 8.88 11.51 2.58
CA LEU A 111 10.06 12.13 3.19
C LEU A 111 11.31 11.94 2.34
N LEU A 112 11.48 10.75 1.73
CA LEU A 112 12.59 10.48 0.82
C LEU A 112 12.53 11.35 -0.44
N ALA A 113 11.35 11.50 -1.04
CA ALA A 113 11.16 12.35 -2.21
C ALA A 113 11.52 13.82 -1.91
N ASP A 114 11.11 14.33 -0.75
CA ASP A 114 11.42 15.68 -0.33
C ASP A 114 12.91 15.86 0.00
N ALA A 115 13.52 14.92 0.74
CA ALA A 115 14.95 14.92 1.04
C ALA A 115 15.79 14.84 -0.25
N ALA A 116 15.47 13.90 -1.14
CA ALA A 116 16.18 13.69 -2.40
C ALA A 116 16.21 14.97 -3.26
N ARG A 117 15.09 15.70 -3.34
CA ARG A 117 15.00 16.99 -4.05
C ARG A 117 15.92 18.05 -3.45
N MET A 118 16.05 18.10 -2.12
CA MET A 118 16.94 19.02 -1.43
C MET A 118 18.41 18.62 -1.67
N PHE A 119 18.75 17.35 -1.54
CA PHE A 119 20.10 16.86 -1.70
C PHE A 119 20.60 16.81 -3.15
N GLU A 120 19.71 16.82 -4.16
CA GLU A 120 20.12 16.99 -5.56
C GLU A 120 20.88 18.29 -5.78
N GLN A 121 20.56 19.33 -5.02
CA GLN A 121 21.21 20.65 -5.10
C GLN A 121 22.51 20.73 -4.27
N GLN A 122 22.93 19.65 -3.61
CA GLN A 122 24.11 19.59 -2.74
C GLN A 122 25.08 18.52 -3.26
N PRO A 123 25.98 18.88 -4.21
CA PRO A 123 26.81 17.90 -4.92
C PRO A 123 27.81 17.18 -4.02
N GLU A 124 28.14 17.72 -2.87
CA GLU A 124 29.03 17.12 -1.88
C GLU A 124 28.45 15.91 -1.13
N TYR A 125 27.10 15.74 -1.16
CA TYR A 125 26.44 14.60 -0.54
C TYR A 125 26.28 13.45 -1.52
N GLY A 126 26.87 12.30 -1.23
CA GLY A 126 26.59 11.03 -1.90
C GLY A 126 25.37 10.36 -1.29
N ALA A 127 24.66 9.51 -2.05
CA ALA A 127 23.54 8.76 -1.54
C ALA A 127 23.77 7.26 -1.54
N TRP A 128 23.30 6.59 -0.50
CA TRP A 128 23.28 5.13 -0.39
C TRP A 128 21.94 4.64 0.13
N ALA A 129 21.60 3.38 -0.17
CA ALA A 129 20.41 2.70 0.27
C ALA A 129 20.73 1.29 0.78
N TRP A 130 20.13 0.91 1.90
CA TRP A 130 20.31 -0.39 2.51
C TRP A 130 19.00 -0.98 2.97
N GLU A 131 18.87 -2.30 2.83
CA GLU A 131 17.74 -3.04 3.37
C GLU A 131 18.14 -4.37 4.00
N ILE A 132 17.33 -4.84 4.96
CA ILE A 132 17.41 -6.19 5.49
C ILE A 132 16.01 -6.80 5.65
N HIS A 133 15.86 -8.05 5.23
CA HIS A 133 14.67 -8.87 5.41
C HIS A 133 15.04 -10.27 5.91
N HIS A 134 14.00 -11.05 6.26
CA HIS A 134 14.15 -12.45 6.67
C HIS A 134 14.79 -13.30 5.57
N ASP A 135 15.39 -14.41 5.97
CA ASP A 135 16.14 -15.35 5.13
C ASP A 135 15.31 -15.95 3.97
N ALA A 136 13.99 -16.13 4.17
CA ALA A 136 13.09 -16.70 3.17
C ALA A 136 12.62 -15.70 2.08
N LYS A 137 13.00 -14.41 2.13
CA LYS A 137 12.63 -13.42 1.09
C LYS A 137 13.53 -13.58 -0.12
N LYS A 138 12.91 -13.87 -1.29
CA LYS A 138 13.62 -14.23 -2.53
C LYS A 138 14.10 -13.03 -3.35
N ASP A 139 13.24 -11.99 -3.46
CA ASP A 139 13.54 -10.78 -4.22
C ASP A 139 14.56 -9.89 -3.50
N ALA A 140 15.54 -9.39 -4.24
CA ALA A 140 16.56 -8.43 -3.80
C ALA A 140 17.00 -7.56 -5.00
N PRO A 141 16.87 -6.22 -4.93
CA PRO A 141 16.22 -5.46 -3.84
C PRO A 141 14.74 -5.76 -3.69
N SER A 142 14.18 -5.47 -2.50
CA SER A 142 12.74 -5.62 -2.25
C SER A 142 11.93 -4.61 -3.06
N GLY A 143 10.67 -4.94 -3.37
CA GLY A 143 9.76 -4.00 -4.02
C GLY A 143 9.62 -2.66 -3.25
N THR A 144 9.73 -2.68 -1.92
CA THR A 144 9.72 -1.46 -1.11
C THR A 144 10.97 -0.60 -1.35
N LEU A 145 12.15 -1.20 -1.44
CA LEU A 145 13.36 -0.44 -1.72
C LEU A 145 13.36 0.10 -3.16
N ILE A 146 12.93 -0.70 -4.13
CA ILE A 146 12.75 -0.24 -5.53
C ILE A 146 11.83 0.98 -5.56
N LYS A 147 10.67 0.92 -4.89
CA LYS A 147 9.72 2.04 -4.84
C LYS A 147 10.29 3.28 -4.12
N ALA A 148 11.12 3.09 -3.09
CA ALA A 148 11.84 4.18 -2.43
C ALA A 148 12.78 4.91 -3.41
N LEU A 149 13.57 4.15 -4.18
CA LEU A 149 14.47 4.71 -5.20
C LEU A 149 13.69 5.39 -6.34
N GLU A 150 12.59 4.80 -6.81
CA GLU A 150 11.69 5.43 -7.79
C GLU A 150 11.12 6.75 -7.27
N SER A 151 10.78 6.83 -5.98
CA SER A 151 10.28 8.06 -5.36
C SER A 151 11.33 9.16 -5.35
N MET A 152 12.61 8.82 -5.11
CA MET A 152 13.73 9.76 -5.22
C MET A 152 13.91 10.24 -6.66
N GLN A 153 13.96 9.33 -7.64
CA GLN A 153 14.11 9.66 -9.06
C GLN A 153 12.95 10.55 -9.56
N SER A 154 11.71 10.19 -9.22
CA SER A 154 10.52 10.95 -9.62
C SER A 154 10.48 12.34 -9.01
N SER A 155 11.20 12.60 -7.91
CA SER A 155 11.35 13.91 -7.29
C SER A 155 12.49 14.75 -7.90
N GLY A 156 13.23 14.19 -8.87
CA GLY A 156 14.30 14.87 -9.60
C GLY A 156 15.72 14.48 -9.14
N TYR A 157 15.90 13.48 -8.29
CA TYR A 157 17.21 12.97 -7.91
C TYR A 157 17.79 12.12 -9.05
N ALA A 158 18.78 12.66 -9.77
CA ALA A 158 19.36 12.01 -10.95
C ALA A 158 20.69 11.31 -10.68
N ARG A 159 21.28 11.49 -9.47
CA ARG A 159 22.58 10.96 -9.12
C ARG A 159 22.53 9.48 -8.74
N HIS A 160 23.69 8.84 -8.78
CA HIS A 160 23.86 7.45 -8.36
C HIS A 160 23.49 7.25 -6.88
N VAL A 161 22.80 6.15 -6.59
CA VAL A 161 22.56 5.66 -5.23
C VAL A 161 23.16 4.27 -5.14
N ASP A 162 24.14 4.08 -4.24
CA ASP A 162 24.70 2.75 -3.97
C ASP A 162 23.68 1.92 -3.17
N VAL A 163 23.47 0.66 -3.59
CA VAL A 163 22.36 -0.17 -3.05
C VAL A 163 22.89 -1.48 -2.50
N SER A 164 22.51 -1.81 -1.28
CA SER A 164 22.81 -3.11 -0.67
C SER A 164 21.59 -3.75 -0.02
N SER A 165 21.54 -5.09 -0.07
CA SER A 165 20.44 -5.90 0.46
C SER A 165 20.97 -7.05 1.29
N ASN A 166 20.47 -7.21 2.51
CA ASN A 166 20.79 -8.34 3.38
C ASN A 166 19.55 -9.25 3.59
N ARG A 167 19.82 -10.52 3.79
CA ARG A 167 18.82 -11.54 4.15
C ARG A 167 19.31 -12.30 5.36
N ALA A 168 18.60 -12.17 6.50
CA ALA A 168 19.00 -12.79 7.75
C ALA A 168 17.83 -12.96 8.72
N GLY A 169 17.79 -14.08 9.41
CA GLY A 169 16.88 -14.34 10.53
C GLY A 169 15.42 -14.15 10.19
N LYS A 170 14.68 -13.46 11.05
CA LYS A 170 13.23 -13.24 10.95
C LYS A 170 12.86 -11.74 10.83
N VAL A 171 13.77 -10.90 10.36
CA VAL A 171 13.56 -9.46 10.22
C VAL A 171 12.39 -9.20 9.25
N PRO A 172 11.31 -8.52 9.67
CA PRO A 172 10.15 -8.27 8.81
C PRO A 172 10.46 -7.37 7.61
N GLY A 173 11.39 -6.43 7.78
CA GLY A 173 11.89 -5.51 6.79
C GLY A 173 12.35 -4.20 7.42
N THR A 174 13.57 -3.82 7.13
CA THR A 174 14.14 -2.50 7.45
C THR A 174 14.70 -1.90 6.17
N HIS A 175 14.43 -0.63 5.94
CA HIS A 175 14.95 0.15 4.82
C HIS A 175 15.59 1.41 5.38
N GLU A 176 16.77 1.74 4.92
CA GLU A 176 17.50 2.93 5.34
C GLU A 176 18.14 3.57 4.11
N ILE A 177 17.95 4.87 3.97
CA ILE A 177 18.57 5.68 2.93
C ILE A 177 19.36 6.81 3.63
N GLY A 178 20.63 6.94 3.27
CA GLY A 178 21.51 7.96 3.77
C GLY A 178 22.01 8.89 2.69
N PHE A 179 22.23 10.13 3.10
CA PHE A 179 22.93 11.17 2.34
C PHE A 179 24.15 11.56 3.16
N ASP A 180 25.34 11.39 2.60
CA ASP A 180 26.63 11.46 3.30
C ASP A 180 27.58 12.44 2.64
N SER A 181 28.26 13.24 3.47
CA SER A 181 29.30 14.17 3.06
C SER A 181 30.54 14.03 3.97
N ALA A 182 31.59 14.80 3.70
CA ALA A 182 32.74 14.87 4.60
C ALA A 182 32.42 15.50 5.98
N ALA A 183 31.31 16.23 6.10
CA ALA A 183 30.92 16.95 7.30
C ALA A 183 29.96 16.15 8.19
N ASP A 184 28.96 15.50 7.59
CA ASP A 184 27.88 14.80 8.31
C ASP A 184 27.13 13.82 7.42
N THR A 185 26.28 13.03 8.05
CA THR A 185 25.37 12.07 7.40
C THR A 185 23.95 12.29 7.90
N ILE A 186 22.99 12.31 6.98
CA ILE A 186 21.55 12.25 7.32
C ILE A 186 21.01 10.91 6.86
N THR A 187 20.30 10.19 7.76
CA THR A 187 19.67 8.91 7.44
C THR A 187 18.18 8.97 7.69
N LEU A 188 17.41 8.41 6.75
CA LEU A 188 15.99 8.14 6.90
C LEU A 188 15.79 6.62 7.00
N ARG A 189 15.13 6.16 8.06
CA ARG A 189 14.96 4.73 8.33
C ARG A 189 13.53 4.37 8.64
N HIS A 190 13.04 3.31 7.99
CA HIS A 190 11.77 2.65 8.30
C HIS A 190 12.04 1.20 8.69
N THR A 191 11.49 0.77 9.82
CA THR A 191 11.54 -0.64 10.27
C THR A 191 10.13 -1.14 10.52
N ALA A 192 9.69 -2.14 9.75
CA ALA A 192 8.45 -2.84 10.00
C ALA A 192 8.59 -3.74 11.23
N ARG A 193 7.59 -3.76 12.12
CA ARG A 193 7.54 -4.66 13.27
C ARG A 193 6.67 -5.90 12.98
N SER A 194 5.63 -5.71 12.16
CA SER A 194 4.70 -6.76 11.74
C SER A 194 3.99 -6.34 10.45
N ARG A 195 3.06 -7.16 9.98
CA ARG A 195 2.16 -6.83 8.87
C ARG A 195 0.97 -5.95 9.28
N GLU A 196 0.84 -5.63 10.54
CA GLU A 196 -0.29 -4.84 11.07
C GLU A 196 -0.39 -3.46 10.42
N GLY A 197 0.74 -2.84 10.06
CA GLY A 197 0.75 -1.57 9.34
C GLY A 197 -0.03 -1.59 8.03
N PHE A 198 0.01 -2.70 7.29
CA PHE A 198 -0.77 -2.86 6.04
C PHE A 198 -2.26 -3.00 6.33
N ALA A 199 -2.63 -3.80 7.35
CA ALA A 199 -4.02 -3.98 7.75
C ALA A 199 -4.64 -2.67 8.23
N ARG A 200 -3.93 -1.89 9.05
CA ARG A 200 -4.37 -0.58 9.54
C ARG A 200 -4.58 0.42 8.41
N GLY A 201 -3.67 0.49 7.45
CA GLY A 201 -3.84 1.37 6.29
C GLY A 201 -5.01 0.94 5.39
N ALA A 202 -5.21 -0.36 5.16
CA ALA A 202 -6.34 -0.86 4.40
C ALA A 202 -7.68 -0.55 5.11
N LEU A 203 -7.76 -0.67 6.43
CA LEU A 203 -8.92 -0.30 7.23
C LEU A 203 -9.18 1.22 7.21
N GLN A 204 -8.13 2.03 7.25
CA GLN A 204 -8.26 3.48 7.09
C GLN A 204 -8.81 3.84 5.71
N ALA A 205 -8.31 3.19 4.65
CA ALA A 205 -8.82 3.36 3.29
C ALA A 205 -10.28 2.90 3.17
N ALA A 206 -10.65 1.77 3.78
CA ALA A 206 -12.02 1.26 3.78
C ALA A 206 -13.00 2.20 4.50
N LYS A 207 -12.58 2.83 5.58
CA LYS A 207 -13.37 3.87 6.23
C LYS A 207 -13.51 5.12 5.36
N TRP A 208 -12.44 5.51 4.69
CA TRP A 208 -12.42 6.68 3.82
C TRP A 208 -13.30 6.51 2.58
N ILE A 209 -13.32 5.32 1.96
CA ILE A 209 -13.94 5.08 0.66
C ILE A 209 -15.48 5.06 0.71
N VAL A 210 -16.10 4.88 1.88
CA VAL A 210 -17.55 4.80 2.03
C VAL A 210 -18.23 6.07 1.47
N GLY A 211 -19.16 5.88 0.54
CA GLY A 211 -19.91 6.95 -0.12
C GLY A 211 -19.11 7.77 -1.15
N ARG A 212 -17.90 7.36 -1.47
CA ARG A 212 -17.05 8.01 -2.50
C ARG A 212 -17.17 7.30 -3.85
N LYS A 213 -16.58 7.91 -4.87
CA LYS A 213 -16.56 7.42 -6.25
C LYS A 213 -15.19 7.61 -6.86
N GLY A 214 -14.91 6.83 -7.92
CA GLY A 214 -13.68 6.93 -8.70
C GLY A 214 -12.55 6.04 -8.17
N VAL A 215 -11.43 6.08 -8.88
CA VAL A 215 -10.29 5.20 -8.62
C VAL A 215 -9.13 6.01 -8.08
N HIS A 216 -8.66 5.66 -6.90
CA HIS A 216 -7.69 6.40 -6.11
C HIS A 216 -6.49 5.52 -5.73
N GLU A 217 -5.29 6.07 -5.73
CA GLU A 217 -4.16 5.44 -5.08
C GLU A 217 -4.14 5.80 -3.58
N PHE A 218 -3.75 4.85 -2.73
CA PHE A 218 -3.76 5.07 -1.27
C PHE A 218 -2.84 6.22 -0.83
N SER A 219 -1.70 6.40 -1.50
CA SER A 219 -0.80 7.52 -1.28
C SER A 219 -1.49 8.87 -1.44
N ASP A 220 -2.35 9.02 -2.46
CA ASP A 220 -3.03 10.28 -2.73
C ASP A 220 -4.03 10.62 -1.63
N ILE A 221 -4.82 9.64 -1.20
CA ILE A 221 -5.81 9.88 -0.14
C ILE A 221 -5.16 10.11 1.24
N LEU A 222 -3.99 9.51 1.47
CA LEU A 222 -3.26 9.66 2.73
C LEU A 222 -2.77 11.10 2.94
N PHE A 223 -2.45 11.82 1.86
CA PHE A 223 -1.87 13.16 1.90
C PHE A 223 -2.84 14.28 1.50
N GLN A 224 -4.07 13.96 1.04
CA GLN A 224 -5.07 14.96 0.61
C GLN A 224 -5.40 16.03 1.67
N ASN A 225 -5.29 15.73 2.96
CA ASN A 225 -5.65 16.66 4.03
C ASN A 225 -4.49 17.53 4.54
N GLN A 226 -3.30 17.49 3.92
CA GLN A 226 -2.14 18.28 4.37
C GLN A 226 -1.98 19.61 3.63
N GLY A 227 -2.84 19.91 2.65
CA GLY A 227 -2.79 21.12 1.82
C GLY A 227 -3.81 22.23 2.16
N GLY A 228 -4.50 22.14 3.29
CA GLY A 228 -5.57 23.08 3.65
C GLY A 228 -5.45 23.62 5.06
N LYS A 229 -4.66 24.67 5.27
CA LYS A 229 -4.91 25.78 6.21
C LYS A 229 -4.42 27.06 5.57
#